data_03b8406ccc1f8a835fdeb6f3c2e0006f
#
_entry.id   03b8406ccc1f8a835fdeb6f3c2e0006f
#
_cell.length_a   1.000
_cell.length_b   1.000
_cell.length_c   1.000
_cell.angle_alpha   90.00
_cell.angle_beta   90.00
_cell.angle_gamma   90.00
#
_symmetry.space_group_name_H-M   'P 1'
#
loop_
_entity.id
_entity.type
_entity.pdbx_description
1 polymer ?
#
loop_
_entity_poly.entity_id
_entity_poly.type
_entity_poly.pdbx_seq_one_letter_code
_entity_poly.pdbx_strand_id
1 'polypeptide(L)'
;MNLNTTIGKIKLENPLMPASGPLVGDKDKISSLNEFGVGAMVTKTISSKKAEVVRPCIYGGKNFIMNAELWSEYAPEVWIDEFLPSIKKELKDKPLIISVGYTKEDIEFLIPKLDMFADAFEISTHYVGKDLSNIKETLKTIRRFTQKPVFMKMSPHIPDPIGFAKMVIENKGSGIVAINSLGPTMNIDIDKRSVLIGNKEGEVWTSGPAIKPMALALIHKIKKAVPECEIIGVGGISSADDIIEFLLAGASAVQMLSAAMLKGKDLYEKLIKELPKALKKHGFNSVEEAINEELSIGQVKYEPQYPLINKDKCTSCRLCEKACPYFAITSIDNQIKIDTKNCFGCGLCESRCPSKAIYNVF
;
A
#
# COMPACT_ATOMS: atom_id res chain seq x y z
N MET A 1 8.74 -22.33 6.64
CA MET A 1 9.35 -20.98 6.69
C MET A 1 8.53 -20.15 7.64
N ASN A 2 9.15 -19.36 8.51
CA ASN A 2 8.45 -18.49 9.45
C ASN A 2 8.00 -17.21 8.74
N LEU A 3 6.68 -16.96 8.73
CA LEU A 3 6.07 -15.75 8.16
C LEU A 3 5.62 -14.76 9.23
N ASN A 4 5.81 -15.08 10.51
CA ASN A 4 5.34 -14.25 11.61
C ASN A 4 6.02 -12.88 11.60
N THR A 5 5.26 -11.88 12.01
CA THR A 5 5.75 -10.53 12.28
C THR A 5 5.00 -9.91 13.46
N THR A 6 5.36 -8.68 13.82
CA THR A 6 4.73 -7.97 14.94
C THR A 6 4.49 -6.52 14.56
N ILE A 7 3.34 -5.97 14.95
CA ILE A 7 3.02 -4.54 14.88
C ILE A 7 2.47 -4.07 16.22
N GLY A 8 3.03 -3.03 16.83
CA GLY A 8 2.54 -2.47 18.09
C GLY A 8 2.37 -3.50 19.21
N LYS A 9 3.20 -4.54 19.28
CA LYS A 9 3.13 -5.71 20.17
C LYS A 9 2.08 -6.76 19.76
N ILE A 10 1.36 -6.58 18.66
CA ILE A 10 0.41 -7.55 18.13
C ILE A 10 1.15 -8.53 17.23
N LYS A 11 1.05 -9.81 17.53
CA LYS A 11 1.63 -10.89 16.72
C LYS A 11 0.74 -11.19 15.52
N LEU A 12 1.33 -11.31 14.34
CA LEU A 12 0.68 -11.67 13.09
C LEU A 12 1.28 -12.98 12.57
N GLU A 13 0.47 -13.89 12.09
CA GLU A 13 0.93 -15.16 11.50
C GLU A 13 1.64 -14.97 10.14
N ASN A 14 1.34 -13.88 9.46
CA ASN A 14 2.00 -13.42 8.24
C ASN A 14 1.81 -11.89 8.09
N PRO A 15 2.62 -11.20 7.25
CA PRO A 15 2.59 -9.75 7.18
C PRO A 15 1.41 -9.17 6.39
N LEU A 16 0.63 -9.99 5.64
CA LEU A 16 -0.38 -9.49 4.70
C LEU A 16 -1.76 -9.37 5.36
N MET A 17 -2.39 -8.21 5.22
CA MET A 17 -3.75 -7.96 5.67
C MET A 17 -4.55 -7.15 4.64
N PRO A 18 -5.90 -7.14 4.66
CA PRO A 18 -6.69 -6.26 3.83
C PRO A 18 -6.51 -4.80 4.28
N ALA A 19 -6.51 -3.86 3.34
CA ALA A 19 -6.59 -2.44 3.67
C ALA A 19 -8.05 -2.02 3.86
N SER A 20 -8.26 -0.99 4.70
CA SER A 20 -9.56 -0.35 4.88
C SER A 20 -10.14 0.09 3.53
N GLY A 21 -11.36 -0.37 3.22
CA GLY A 21 -12.05 -0.09 1.96
C GLY A 21 -13.24 -1.01 1.69
N PRO A 22 -13.75 -1.09 0.45
CA PRO A 22 -15.00 -1.78 0.13
C PRO A 22 -14.98 -3.29 0.42
N LEU A 23 -13.83 -3.97 0.35
CA LEU A 23 -13.73 -5.41 0.61
C LEU A 23 -13.89 -5.78 2.09
N VAL A 24 -13.87 -4.82 2.99
CA VAL A 24 -14.04 -4.97 4.45
C VAL A 24 -15.15 -4.08 4.99
N GLY A 25 -16.16 -3.80 4.15
CA GLY A 25 -17.23 -2.84 4.40
C GLY A 25 -18.34 -3.32 5.32
N ASP A 26 -18.42 -4.61 5.64
CA ASP A 26 -19.40 -5.22 6.52
C ASP A 26 -18.90 -6.57 7.06
N LYS A 27 -19.70 -7.18 7.95
CA LYS A 27 -19.36 -8.46 8.61
C LYS A 27 -19.15 -9.61 7.63
N ASP A 28 -20.00 -9.72 6.59
CA ASP A 28 -19.98 -10.85 5.66
C ASP A 28 -18.74 -10.79 4.74
N LYS A 29 -18.33 -9.58 4.35
CA LYS A 29 -17.10 -9.35 3.61
C LYS A 29 -15.86 -9.67 4.45
N ILE A 30 -15.84 -9.24 5.72
CA ILE A 30 -14.76 -9.55 6.66
C ILE A 30 -14.65 -11.05 6.89
N SER A 31 -15.79 -11.72 7.11
CA SER A 31 -15.89 -13.18 7.22
C SER A 31 -15.28 -13.88 6.00
N SER A 32 -15.71 -13.50 4.80
CA SER A 32 -15.19 -14.05 3.55
C SER A 32 -13.67 -13.84 3.38
N LEU A 33 -13.12 -12.70 3.78
CA LEU A 33 -11.67 -12.46 3.71
C LEU A 33 -10.88 -13.22 4.77
N ASN A 34 -11.49 -13.51 5.92
CA ASN A 34 -10.86 -14.28 6.98
C ASN A 34 -10.44 -15.68 6.52
N GLU A 35 -11.20 -16.30 5.61
CA GLU A 35 -10.92 -17.61 5.04
C GLU A 35 -9.61 -17.66 4.24
N PHE A 36 -9.14 -16.54 3.72
CA PHE A 36 -7.90 -16.46 2.94
C PHE A 36 -6.60 -16.40 3.77
N GLY A 37 -6.68 -16.56 5.10
CA GLY A 37 -5.51 -16.71 5.96
C GLY A 37 -4.69 -15.44 6.18
N VAL A 38 -5.28 -14.26 6.02
CA VAL A 38 -4.61 -12.97 6.29
C VAL A 38 -4.14 -12.85 7.74
N GLY A 39 -3.03 -12.15 7.99
CA GLY A 39 -2.41 -12.07 9.31
C GLY A 39 -3.18 -11.25 10.35
N ALA A 40 -3.94 -10.27 9.91
CA ALA A 40 -4.89 -9.50 10.71
C ALA A 40 -6.07 -9.05 9.83
N MET A 41 -7.16 -8.65 10.45
CA MET A 41 -8.30 -8.05 9.78
C MET A 41 -8.33 -6.54 10.03
N VAL A 42 -8.70 -5.77 9.00
CA VAL A 42 -8.89 -4.30 9.10
C VAL A 42 -10.33 -4.00 8.69
N THR A 43 -11.03 -3.12 9.40
CA THR A 43 -12.40 -2.70 9.01
C THR A 43 -12.37 -1.58 7.97
N LYS A 44 -13.48 -1.38 7.26
CA LYS A 44 -13.73 -0.10 6.58
C LYS A 44 -13.72 1.02 7.61
N THR A 45 -13.29 2.21 7.21
CA THR A 45 -13.22 3.36 8.14
C THR A 45 -14.62 3.71 8.65
N ILE A 46 -14.82 3.64 9.95
CA ILE A 46 -16.05 3.99 10.65
C ILE A 46 -15.99 5.47 11.03
N SER A 47 -17.07 6.21 10.83
CA SER A 47 -17.21 7.60 11.25
C SER A 47 -18.46 7.76 12.12
N SER A 48 -18.56 8.87 12.82
CA SER A 48 -19.71 9.19 13.70
C SER A 48 -21.05 9.29 12.94
N LYS A 49 -20.97 9.43 11.61
CA LYS A 49 -22.13 9.45 10.71
C LYS A 49 -21.87 8.55 9.51
N LYS A 50 -22.90 7.85 9.04
CA LYS A 50 -22.83 7.08 7.79
C LYS A 50 -22.46 7.98 6.61
N ALA A 51 -21.61 7.49 5.72
CA ALA A 51 -21.26 8.22 4.51
C ALA A 51 -22.34 8.10 3.43
N GLU A 52 -22.58 9.20 2.71
CA GLU A 52 -23.38 9.21 1.50
C GLU A 52 -22.44 9.17 0.29
N VAL A 53 -22.41 8.04 -0.40
CA VAL A 53 -21.49 7.78 -1.50
C VAL A 53 -22.18 7.99 -2.84
N VAL A 54 -21.59 8.82 -3.70
CA VAL A 54 -22.03 9.01 -5.09
C VAL A 54 -21.88 7.69 -5.86
N ARG A 55 -22.75 7.46 -6.86
CA ARG A 55 -22.69 6.26 -7.68
C ARG A 55 -22.85 6.61 -9.16
N PRO A 56 -22.03 6.03 -10.06
CA PRO A 56 -20.92 5.09 -9.81
C PRO A 56 -19.74 5.76 -9.12
N CYS A 57 -18.98 5.00 -8.29
CA CYS A 57 -17.91 5.54 -7.48
C CYS A 57 -16.55 4.87 -7.68
N ILE A 58 -16.49 3.73 -8.39
CA ILE A 58 -15.24 2.96 -8.59
C ILE A 58 -15.05 2.66 -10.08
N TYR A 59 -13.83 2.89 -10.56
CA TYR A 59 -13.38 2.53 -11.89
C TYR A 59 -12.08 1.75 -11.84
N GLY A 60 -12.05 0.57 -12.48
CA GLY A 60 -10.86 -0.27 -12.58
C GLY A 60 -10.13 -0.07 -13.90
N GLY A 61 -8.89 0.41 -13.85
CA GLY A 61 -7.97 0.42 -14.99
C GLY A 61 -7.08 -0.83 -15.03
N LYS A 62 -6.11 -0.86 -15.93
CA LYS A 62 -5.22 -2.03 -16.11
C LYS A 62 -4.40 -2.37 -14.84
N ASN A 63 -3.91 -1.37 -14.13
CA ASN A 63 -3.05 -1.50 -12.95
C ASN A 63 -3.33 -0.43 -11.89
N PHE A 64 -4.53 0.12 -11.88
CA PHE A 64 -4.99 1.11 -10.90
C PHE A 64 -6.50 1.00 -10.67
N ILE A 65 -6.93 1.50 -9.54
CA ILE A 65 -8.33 1.76 -9.20
C ILE A 65 -8.47 3.27 -8.98
N MET A 66 -9.49 3.86 -9.56
CA MET A 66 -9.99 5.19 -9.21
C MET A 66 -11.25 5.07 -8.37
N ASN A 67 -11.38 5.87 -7.34
CA ASN A 67 -12.39 5.73 -6.31
C ASN A 67 -12.83 7.10 -5.79
N ALA A 68 -14.14 7.34 -5.80
CA ALA A 68 -14.81 8.48 -5.14
C ALA A 68 -15.61 8.02 -3.89
N GLU A 69 -15.31 6.82 -3.39
CA GLU A 69 -15.94 6.24 -2.22
C GLU A 69 -15.49 6.97 -0.96
N LEU A 70 -16.38 7.14 -0.02
CA LEU A 70 -16.12 7.72 1.28
C LEU A 70 -15.93 6.60 2.34
N TRP A 71 -16.04 6.95 3.61
CA TRP A 71 -15.98 6.03 4.74
C TRP A 71 -17.19 5.08 4.76
N SER A 72 -17.49 4.46 5.88
CA SER A 72 -18.57 3.47 5.96
C SER A 72 -19.94 4.06 5.61
N GLU A 73 -20.68 3.35 4.77
CA GLU A 73 -22.09 3.64 4.43
C GLU A 73 -23.07 3.14 5.50
N TYR A 74 -22.56 2.39 6.49
CA TYR A 74 -23.34 1.97 7.66
C TYR A 74 -23.14 2.96 8.80
N ALA A 75 -24.24 3.19 9.55
CA ALA A 75 -24.18 3.99 10.76
C ALA A 75 -23.27 3.30 11.81
N PRO A 76 -22.60 4.06 12.68
CA PRO A 76 -21.69 3.49 13.67
C PRO A 76 -22.38 2.49 14.62
N GLU A 77 -23.66 2.67 14.91
CA GLU A 77 -24.46 1.77 15.74
C GLU A 77 -24.52 0.35 15.12
N VAL A 78 -24.67 0.25 13.80
CA VAL A 78 -24.67 -1.04 13.09
C VAL A 78 -23.33 -1.76 13.26
N TRP A 79 -22.21 -1.02 13.23
CA TRP A 79 -20.90 -1.59 13.51
C TRP A 79 -20.79 -2.06 14.96
N ILE A 80 -21.21 -1.23 15.92
CA ILE A 80 -21.05 -1.47 17.36
C ILE A 80 -21.97 -2.60 17.83
N ASP A 81 -23.23 -2.56 17.43
CA ASP A 81 -24.26 -3.43 17.99
C ASP A 81 -24.41 -4.75 17.21
N GLU A 82 -24.04 -4.78 15.92
CA GLU A 82 -24.23 -5.96 15.07
C GLU A 82 -22.93 -6.52 14.50
N PHE A 83 -22.14 -5.72 13.75
CA PHE A 83 -21.03 -6.26 12.98
C PHE A 83 -19.86 -6.68 13.86
N LEU A 84 -19.37 -5.81 14.73
CA LEU A 84 -18.18 -6.08 15.56
C LEU A 84 -18.36 -7.23 16.54
N PRO A 85 -19.49 -7.39 17.25
CA PRO A 85 -19.72 -8.58 18.07
C PRO A 85 -19.66 -9.89 17.28
N SER A 86 -20.25 -9.92 16.07
CA SER A 86 -20.19 -11.07 15.17
C SER A 86 -18.77 -11.34 14.68
N ILE A 87 -18.07 -10.30 14.20
CA ILE A 87 -16.70 -10.37 13.71
C ILE A 87 -15.75 -10.90 14.80
N LYS A 88 -15.79 -10.36 16.02
CA LYS A 88 -14.91 -10.83 17.11
C LYS A 88 -15.14 -12.28 17.46
N LYS A 89 -16.39 -12.73 17.47
CA LYS A 89 -16.72 -14.15 17.70
C LYS A 89 -16.11 -15.06 16.63
N GLU A 90 -16.12 -14.62 15.37
CA GLU A 90 -15.62 -15.41 14.25
C GLU A 90 -14.09 -15.37 14.15
N LEU A 91 -13.48 -14.20 14.31
CA LEU A 91 -12.03 -14.03 14.22
C LEU A 91 -11.27 -14.76 15.33
N LYS A 92 -11.91 -15.00 16.48
CA LYS A 92 -11.27 -15.60 17.67
C LYS A 92 -10.01 -14.83 18.08
N ASP A 93 -8.83 -15.44 17.87
CA ASP A 93 -7.53 -14.88 18.25
C ASP A 93 -6.88 -14.04 17.12
N LYS A 94 -7.49 -13.99 15.92
CA LYS A 94 -6.95 -13.17 14.83
C LYS A 94 -7.14 -11.69 15.15
N PRO A 95 -6.07 -10.87 15.08
CA PRO A 95 -6.14 -9.46 15.41
C PRO A 95 -7.11 -8.68 14.52
N LEU A 96 -7.87 -7.79 15.14
CA LEU A 96 -8.78 -6.86 14.48
C LEU A 96 -8.31 -5.42 14.67
N ILE A 97 -7.94 -4.77 13.56
CA ILE A 97 -7.60 -3.35 13.50
C ILE A 97 -8.86 -2.60 13.08
N ILE A 98 -9.37 -1.74 13.94
CA ILE A 98 -10.55 -0.94 13.62
C ILE A 98 -10.12 0.40 13.02
N SER A 99 -10.49 0.63 11.76
CA SER A 99 -10.24 1.90 11.09
C SER A 99 -11.35 2.91 11.42
N VAL A 100 -10.96 4.12 11.84
CA VAL A 100 -11.89 5.19 12.22
C VAL A 100 -11.52 6.52 11.56
N GLY A 101 -12.50 7.41 11.46
CA GLY A 101 -12.31 8.81 11.07
C GLY A 101 -11.42 9.56 12.05
N TYR A 102 -11.04 10.80 11.71
CA TYR A 102 -10.02 11.54 12.46
C TYR A 102 -10.53 12.84 13.08
N THR A 103 -11.81 13.18 12.91
CA THR A 103 -12.35 14.36 13.58
C THR A 103 -12.39 14.14 15.09
N LYS A 104 -12.34 15.22 15.85
CA LYS A 104 -12.42 15.12 17.30
C LYS A 104 -13.74 14.46 17.73
N GLU A 105 -14.83 14.79 17.05
CA GLU A 105 -16.16 14.22 17.25
C GLU A 105 -16.18 12.72 16.98
N ASP A 106 -15.54 12.27 15.87
CA ASP A 106 -15.40 10.84 15.57
C ASP A 106 -14.68 10.12 16.71
N ILE A 107 -13.55 10.66 17.16
CA ILE A 107 -12.70 10.04 18.16
C ILE A 107 -13.40 9.94 19.53
N GLU A 108 -13.97 11.04 20.01
CA GLU A 108 -14.65 11.10 21.30
C GLU A 108 -15.89 10.20 21.35
N PHE A 109 -16.57 10.03 20.21
CA PHE A 109 -17.76 9.19 20.10
C PHE A 109 -17.43 7.71 19.90
N LEU A 110 -16.47 7.39 19.01
CA LEU A 110 -16.23 6.03 18.55
C LEU A 110 -15.24 5.26 19.42
N ILE A 111 -14.09 5.83 19.80
CA ILE A 111 -13.03 5.08 20.47
C ILE A 111 -13.51 4.41 21.76
N PRO A 112 -14.25 5.08 22.69
CA PRO A 112 -14.74 4.44 23.91
C PRO A 112 -15.63 3.23 23.66
N LYS A 113 -16.41 3.23 22.57
CA LYS A 113 -17.35 2.18 22.21
C LYS A 113 -16.70 1.02 21.45
N LEU A 114 -15.65 1.35 20.67
CA LEU A 114 -14.95 0.39 19.82
C LEU A 114 -13.78 -0.29 20.52
N ASP A 115 -13.27 0.28 21.62
CA ASP A 115 -12.06 -0.21 22.30
C ASP A 115 -12.19 -1.67 22.72
N MET A 116 -13.35 -2.10 23.19
CA MET A 116 -13.58 -3.48 23.60
C MET A 116 -13.44 -4.51 22.47
N PHE A 117 -13.61 -4.09 21.21
CA PHE A 117 -13.52 -4.97 20.03
C PHE A 117 -12.17 -4.89 19.35
N ALA A 118 -11.47 -3.77 19.43
CA ALA A 118 -10.22 -3.54 18.71
C ALA A 118 -9.03 -4.24 19.37
N ASP A 119 -8.06 -4.69 18.58
CA ASP A 119 -6.72 -5.03 19.04
C ASP A 119 -5.75 -3.86 18.72
N ALA A 120 -6.06 -3.06 17.70
CA ALA A 120 -5.43 -1.79 17.37
C ALA A 120 -6.41 -0.85 16.66
N PHE A 121 -6.03 0.41 16.50
CA PHE A 121 -6.76 1.40 15.70
C PHE A 121 -5.92 1.90 14.53
N GLU A 122 -6.56 2.06 13.37
CA GLU A 122 -6.06 2.81 12.21
C GLU A 122 -6.85 4.10 12.09
N ILE A 123 -6.17 5.26 12.08
CA ILE A 123 -6.83 6.56 11.96
C ILE A 123 -6.64 7.09 10.54
N SER A 124 -7.74 7.18 9.79
CA SER A 124 -7.73 7.61 8.39
C SER A 124 -7.78 9.12 8.30
N THR A 125 -6.62 9.78 8.25
CA THR A 125 -6.56 11.24 8.39
C THR A 125 -6.94 12.04 7.14
N HIS A 126 -6.69 11.54 5.93
CA HIS A 126 -6.79 12.31 4.67
C HIS A 126 -6.14 13.71 4.71
N TYR A 127 -5.30 13.97 5.70
CA TYR A 127 -4.70 15.26 5.95
C TYR A 127 -3.55 15.55 4.99
N VAL A 128 -3.53 16.78 4.45
CA VAL A 128 -2.53 17.24 3.47
C VAL A 128 -1.91 18.61 3.84
N GLY A 129 -2.25 19.15 5.00
CA GLY A 129 -1.75 20.44 5.48
C GLY A 129 -0.31 20.37 6.04
N LYS A 130 0.29 21.53 6.25
CA LYS A 130 1.59 21.67 6.93
C LYS A 130 1.46 21.72 8.44
N ASP A 131 0.35 22.24 8.96
CA ASP A 131 0.09 22.34 10.39
C ASP A 131 -0.46 21.02 10.94
N LEU A 132 0.35 20.30 11.70
CA LEU A 132 0.00 19.01 12.30
C LEU A 132 -0.74 19.14 13.65
N SER A 133 -1.09 20.34 14.09
CA SER A 133 -1.73 20.58 15.40
C SER A 133 -3.03 19.78 15.57
N ASN A 134 -3.89 19.75 14.58
CA ASN A 134 -5.15 18.98 14.59
C ASN A 134 -4.90 17.47 14.73
N ILE A 135 -3.92 16.94 14.00
CA ILE A 135 -3.55 15.52 14.08
C ILE A 135 -2.95 15.18 15.44
N LYS A 136 -2.14 16.07 15.98
CA LYS A 136 -1.58 15.94 17.33
C LYS A 136 -2.68 15.91 18.40
N GLU A 137 -3.67 16.81 18.31
CA GLU A 137 -4.81 16.82 19.24
C GLU A 137 -5.69 15.56 19.07
N THR A 138 -5.88 15.07 17.86
CA THR A 138 -6.54 13.78 17.61
C THR A 138 -5.84 12.65 18.37
N LEU A 139 -4.52 12.52 18.26
CA LEU A 139 -3.76 11.51 18.99
C LEU A 139 -3.87 11.64 20.50
N LYS A 140 -3.75 12.86 21.04
CA LYS A 140 -3.93 13.11 22.46
C LYS A 140 -5.32 12.73 22.95
N THR A 141 -6.34 12.99 22.15
CA THR A 141 -7.71 12.64 22.46
C THR A 141 -7.91 11.12 22.47
N ILE A 142 -7.38 10.40 21.48
CA ILE A 142 -7.41 8.95 21.43
C ILE A 142 -6.79 8.34 22.71
N ARG A 143 -5.66 8.89 23.16
CA ARG A 143 -4.94 8.38 24.34
C ARG A 143 -5.67 8.57 25.67
N ARG A 144 -6.76 9.33 25.70
CA ARG A 144 -7.66 9.39 26.87
C ARG A 144 -8.54 8.14 26.99
N PHE A 145 -8.78 7.45 25.89
CA PHE A 145 -9.75 6.36 25.81
C PHE A 145 -9.13 4.97 25.59
N THR A 146 -7.92 4.89 25.04
CA THR A 146 -7.28 3.60 24.77
C THR A 146 -5.77 3.63 25.01
N GLN A 147 -5.22 2.48 25.46
CA GLN A 147 -3.79 2.20 25.50
C GLN A 147 -3.35 1.25 24.37
N LYS A 148 -4.27 0.81 23.53
CA LYS A 148 -4.00 -0.09 22.39
C LYS A 148 -3.15 0.60 21.33
N PRO A 149 -2.47 -0.16 20.47
CA PRO A 149 -1.72 0.41 19.35
C PRO A 149 -2.59 1.30 18.45
N VAL A 150 -2.05 2.46 18.07
CA VAL A 150 -2.70 3.43 17.18
C VAL A 150 -1.76 3.75 16.03
N PHE A 151 -2.22 3.52 14.83
CA PHE A 151 -1.49 3.81 13.59
C PHE A 151 -2.20 4.93 12.82
N MET A 152 -1.45 5.97 12.45
CA MET A 152 -1.99 7.09 11.70
C MET A 152 -1.81 6.85 10.20
N LYS A 153 -2.91 6.79 9.43
CA LYS A 153 -2.83 6.58 7.99
C LYS A 153 -2.45 7.88 7.29
N MET A 154 -1.30 7.85 6.64
CA MET A 154 -0.68 9.02 6.03
C MET A 154 -1.12 9.21 4.58
N SER A 155 -1.47 10.45 4.23
CA SER A 155 -1.66 10.85 2.84
C SER A 155 -0.31 10.89 2.10
N PRO A 156 -0.24 10.48 0.81
CA PRO A 156 0.97 10.65 0.00
C PRO A 156 1.35 12.11 -0.24
N HIS A 157 0.44 13.04 -0.02
CA HIS A 157 0.62 14.47 -0.23
C HIS A 157 1.07 15.23 1.02
N ILE A 158 1.33 14.54 2.14
CA ILE A 158 1.81 15.23 3.33
C ILE A 158 3.14 15.95 3.02
N PRO A 159 3.25 17.27 3.28
CA PRO A 159 4.43 18.04 2.88
C PRO A 159 5.71 17.62 3.59
N ASP A 160 5.60 17.19 4.86
CA ASP A 160 6.69 16.68 5.68
C ASP A 160 6.36 15.31 6.28
N PRO A 161 6.62 14.23 5.55
CA PRO A 161 6.34 12.88 6.04
C PRO A 161 7.20 12.46 7.24
N ILE A 162 8.42 12.99 7.35
CA ILE A 162 9.30 12.72 8.50
C ILE A 162 8.77 13.43 9.75
N GLY A 163 8.43 14.71 9.63
CA GLY A 163 7.80 15.47 10.72
C GLY A 163 6.49 14.87 11.18
N PHE A 164 5.68 14.36 10.25
CA PHE A 164 4.46 13.62 10.59
C PHE A 164 4.76 12.37 11.43
N ALA A 165 5.70 11.52 11.00
CA ALA A 165 6.06 10.31 11.73
C ALA A 165 6.63 10.63 13.14
N LYS A 166 7.52 11.62 13.24
CA LYS A 166 8.04 12.11 14.53
C LYS A 166 6.91 12.57 15.46
N MET A 167 6.02 13.41 14.95
CA MET A 167 4.86 13.90 15.72
C MET A 167 3.98 12.73 16.21
N VAL A 168 3.77 11.70 15.39
CA VAL A 168 3.01 10.50 15.79
C VAL A 168 3.67 9.80 16.97
N ILE A 169 4.97 9.53 16.90
CA ILE A 169 5.71 8.83 17.98
C ILE A 169 5.79 9.68 19.25
N GLU A 170 6.13 10.96 19.15
CA GLU A 170 6.19 11.90 20.27
C GLU A 170 4.86 12.04 21.03
N ASN A 171 3.74 11.82 20.35
CA ASN A 171 2.39 11.84 20.95
C ASN A 171 1.83 10.45 21.22
N LYS A 172 2.72 9.44 21.42
CA LYS A 172 2.40 8.06 21.82
C LYS A 172 1.57 7.29 20.77
N GLY A 173 1.59 7.69 19.49
CA GLY A 173 1.17 6.81 18.39
C GLY A 173 2.15 5.63 18.29
N SER A 174 1.68 4.50 17.81
CA SER A 174 2.53 3.30 17.63
C SER A 174 3.28 3.34 16.31
N GLY A 175 2.73 4.04 15.31
CA GLY A 175 3.33 4.13 14.00
C GLY A 175 2.38 4.70 12.97
N ILE A 176 2.68 4.44 11.71
CA ILE A 176 1.92 4.94 10.57
C ILE A 176 1.48 3.81 9.64
N VAL A 177 0.39 4.07 8.90
CA VAL A 177 0.02 3.29 7.72
C VAL A 177 0.35 4.13 6.48
N ALA A 178 1.31 3.70 5.70
CA ALA A 178 1.82 4.45 4.54
C ALA A 178 1.68 3.62 3.26
N ILE A 179 0.89 4.13 2.31
CA ILE A 179 0.23 5.42 2.12
C ILE A 179 -1.25 5.27 1.77
N ASN A 180 -2.04 6.32 1.96
CA ASN A 180 -3.40 6.39 1.42
C ASN A 180 -3.37 6.55 -0.11
N SER A 181 -4.54 6.52 -0.77
CA SER A 181 -4.67 6.74 -2.21
C SER A 181 -4.19 8.13 -2.64
N LEU A 182 -3.70 8.21 -3.89
CA LEU A 182 -3.19 9.41 -4.53
C LEU A 182 -4.35 10.19 -5.15
N GLY A 183 -4.53 11.44 -4.81
CA GLY A 183 -5.56 12.29 -5.40
C GLY A 183 -5.45 13.75 -4.96
N PRO A 184 -6.17 14.66 -5.63
CA PRO A 184 -7.22 14.35 -6.62
C PRO A 184 -6.65 13.91 -7.98
N THR A 185 -7.36 13.02 -8.63
CA THR A 185 -7.16 12.57 -10.01
C THR A 185 -8.50 12.60 -10.76
N MET A 186 -8.49 12.39 -12.08
CA MET A 186 -9.71 12.47 -12.88
C MET A 186 -9.67 11.45 -14.02
N ASN A 187 -10.83 10.96 -14.44
CA ASN A 187 -11.00 10.20 -15.64
C ASN A 187 -12.12 10.80 -16.52
N ILE A 188 -11.89 10.92 -17.82
CA ILE A 188 -12.77 11.61 -18.77
C ILE A 188 -13.34 10.58 -19.76
N ASP A 189 -14.65 10.57 -19.90
CA ASP A 189 -15.36 9.93 -20.99
C ASP A 189 -15.36 10.90 -22.20
N ILE A 190 -14.54 10.57 -23.21
CA ILE A 190 -14.34 11.44 -24.37
C ILE A 190 -15.61 11.56 -25.21
N ASP A 191 -16.34 10.46 -25.36
CA ASP A 191 -17.55 10.42 -26.18
C ASP A 191 -18.66 11.27 -25.56
N LYS A 192 -18.82 11.19 -24.25
CA LYS A 192 -19.78 12.01 -23.50
C LYS A 192 -19.27 13.41 -23.14
N ARG A 193 -17.95 13.65 -23.29
CA ARG A 193 -17.31 14.91 -22.89
C ARG A 193 -17.61 15.28 -21.44
N SER A 194 -17.54 14.28 -20.58
CA SER A 194 -17.86 14.40 -19.15
C SER A 194 -16.87 13.63 -18.31
N VAL A 195 -16.81 13.95 -17.01
CA VAL A 195 -16.08 13.12 -16.04
C VAL A 195 -16.78 11.79 -15.91
N LEU A 196 -16.01 10.70 -15.92
CA LEU A 196 -16.57 9.35 -15.89
C LEU A 196 -17.18 8.99 -14.53
N ILE A 197 -16.44 9.29 -13.47
CA ILE A 197 -16.83 9.13 -12.06
C ILE A 197 -16.17 10.22 -11.22
N GLY A 198 -16.73 10.58 -10.10
CA GLY A 198 -16.10 11.55 -9.19
C GLY A 198 -17.06 12.10 -8.13
N ASN A 199 -16.50 12.88 -7.22
CA ASN A 199 -17.26 13.74 -6.30
C ASN A 199 -17.93 14.89 -7.08
N LYS A 200 -18.46 15.90 -6.37
CA LYS A 200 -19.13 17.05 -7.00
C LYS A 200 -18.21 17.88 -7.89
N GLU A 201 -16.91 17.85 -7.63
CA GLU A 201 -15.85 18.50 -8.39
C GLU A 201 -15.30 17.62 -9.52
N GLY A 202 -15.81 16.39 -9.67
CA GLY A 202 -15.32 15.42 -10.65
C GLY A 202 -14.00 14.73 -10.24
N GLU A 203 -13.63 14.82 -8.97
CA GLU A 203 -12.39 14.30 -8.45
C GLU A 203 -12.53 12.87 -7.91
N VAL A 204 -11.49 12.08 -8.09
CA VAL A 204 -11.32 10.71 -7.58
C VAL A 204 -9.94 10.51 -6.99
N TRP A 205 -9.76 9.41 -6.27
CA TRP A 205 -8.45 9.00 -5.71
C TRP A 205 -7.98 7.71 -6.37
N THR A 206 -6.71 7.72 -6.80
CA THR A 206 -6.06 6.59 -7.48
C THR A 206 -5.28 5.73 -6.50
N SER A 207 -5.41 4.42 -6.63
CA SER A 207 -4.71 3.41 -5.86
C SER A 207 -4.29 2.22 -6.75
N GLY A 208 -3.61 1.24 -6.17
CA GLY A 208 -3.14 0.05 -6.89
C GLY A 208 -1.69 0.13 -7.33
N PRO A 209 -1.21 -0.80 -8.17
CA PRO A 209 0.21 -0.93 -8.53
C PRO A 209 0.86 0.35 -9.06
N ALA A 210 0.09 1.25 -9.64
CA ALA A 210 0.59 2.53 -10.17
C ALA A 210 1.24 3.44 -9.10
N ILE A 211 0.82 3.34 -7.83
CA ILE A 211 1.36 4.19 -6.74
C ILE A 211 2.46 3.52 -5.93
N LYS A 212 2.81 2.25 -6.21
CA LYS A 212 3.83 1.49 -5.44
C LYS A 212 5.17 2.22 -5.32
N PRO A 213 5.77 2.79 -6.39
CA PRO A 213 7.07 3.45 -6.27
C PRO A 213 7.07 4.63 -5.28
N MET A 214 5.97 5.38 -5.21
CA MET A 214 5.81 6.47 -4.24
C MET A 214 5.70 5.93 -2.81
N ALA A 215 4.93 4.86 -2.60
CA ALA A 215 4.79 4.24 -1.28
C ALA A 215 6.14 3.76 -0.74
N LEU A 216 6.91 3.01 -1.54
CA LEU A 216 8.23 2.51 -1.18
C LEU A 216 9.21 3.64 -0.81
N ALA A 217 9.26 4.70 -1.63
CA ALA A 217 10.15 5.84 -1.39
C ALA A 217 9.81 6.57 -0.08
N LEU A 218 8.52 6.78 0.21
CA LEU A 218 8.07 7.43 1.45
C LEU A 218 8.35 6.56 2.68
N ILE A 219 8.06 5.26 2.61
CA ILE A 219 8.33 4.31 3.70
C ILE A 219 9.82 4.28 4.03
N HIS A 220 10.68 4.09 3.01
CA HIS A 220 12.13 4.06 3.21
C HIS A 220 12.66 5.36 3.82
N LYS A 221 12.22 6.51 3.29
CA LYS A 221 12.61 7.84 3.81
C LYS A 221 12.23 8.01 5.28
N ILE A 222 11.02 7.60 5.67
CA ILE A 222 10.53 7.70 7.04
C ILE A 222 11.29 6.73 7.95
N LYS A 223 11.41 5.46 7.56
CA LYS A 223 12.08 4.44 8.38
C LYS A 223 13.54 4.79 8.66
N LYS A 224 14.24 5.34 7.67
CA LYS A 224 15.61 5.82 7.83
C LYS A 224 15.74 6.99 8.81
N ALA A 225 14.76 7.90 8.81
CA ALA A 225 14.80 9.12 9.64
C ALA A 225 14.19 8.93 11.04
N VAL A 226 13.30 7.95 11.21
CA VAL A 226 12.54 7.66 12.44
C VAL A 226 12.49 6.13 12.62
N PRO A 227 13.62 5.48 12.97
CA PRO A 227 13.72 4.01 13.03
C PRO A 227 12.72 3.35 13.99
N GLU A 228 12.34 4.04 15.06
CA GLU A 228 11.37 3.59 16.06
C GLU A 228 9.92 3.64 15.58
N CYS A 229 9.62 4.33 14.46
CA CYS A 229 8.29 4.36 13.90
C CYS A 229 7.97 3.02 13.25
N GLU A 230 6.96 2.33 13.75
CA GLU A 230 6.44 1.15 13.08
C GLU A 230 5.64 1.56 11.83
N ILE A 231 5.85 0.84 10.73
CA ILE A 231 5.21 1.15 9.46
C ILE A 231 4.42 -0.06 8.96
N ILE A 232 3.13 0.14 8.73
CA ILE A 232 2.30 -0.76 7.94
C ILE A 232 2.31 -0.22 6.51
N GLY A 233 2.95 -0.95 5.60
CA GLY A 233 3.08 -0.51 4.21
C GLY A 233 1.80 -0.77 3.41
N VAL A 234 1.36 0.22 2.63
CA VAL A 234 0.19 0.08 1.75
C VAL A 234 0.34 0.95 0.50
N GLY A 235 -0.19 0.47 -0.61
CA GLY A 235 -0.18 1.20 -1.88
C GLY A 235 0.55 0.45 -3.00
N GLY A 236 -0.16 -0.47 -3.66
CA GLY A 236 0.28 -1.08 -4.89
C GLY A 236 0.81 -2.51 -4.82
N ILE A 237 0.71 -3.17 -3.68
CA ILE A 237 1.03 -4.59 -3.52
C ILE A 237 0.12 -5.43 -4.42
N SER A 238 0.71 -6.32 -5.23
CA SER A 238 0.02 -7.17 -6.19
C SER A 238 0.71 -8.51 -6.48
N SER A 239 1.85 -8.77 -5.83
CA SER A 239 2.65 -9.98 -5.89
C SER A 239 3.37 -10.25 -4.56
N ALA A 240 3.90 -11.46 -4.38
CA ALA A 240 4.72 -11.80 -3.21
C ALA A 240 6.06 -11.03 -3.21
N ASP A 241 6.64 -10.77 -4.38
CA ASP A 241 7.85 -9.94 -4.50
C ASP A 241 7.57 -8.50 -4.04
N ASP A 242 6.36 -7.92 -4.30
CA ASP A 242 5.99 -6.60 -3.78
C ASP A 242 5.95 -6.58 -2.25
N ILE A 243 5.48 -7.65 -1.60
CA ILE A 243 5.49 -7.74 -0.13
C ILE A 243 6.93 -7.61 0.38
N ILE A 244 7.88 -8.33 -0.22
CA ILE A 244 9.30 -8.28 0.16
C ILE A 244 9.88 -6.88 -0.07
N GLU A 245 9.55 -6.21 -1.17
CA GLU A 245 9.98 -4.81 -1.42
C GLU A 245 9.52 -3.86 -0.30
N PHE A 246 8.29 -4.02 0.19
CA PHE A 246 7.77 -3.20 1.28
C PHE A 246 8.48 -3.50 2.62
N LEU A 247 8.78 -4.78 2.91
CA LEU A 247 9.54 -5.17 4.09
C LEU A 247 10.97 -4.57 4.05
N LEU A 248 11.65 -4.70 2.92
CA LEU A 248 12.98 -4.09 2.70
C LEU A 248 12.95 -2.56 2.77
N ALA A 249 11.85 -1.92 2.36
CA ALA A 249 11.71 -0.49 2.51
C ALA A 249 11.52 -0.04 3.97
N GLY A 250 11.23 -0.97 4.89
CA GLY A 250 11.13 -0.74 6.34
C GLY A 250 9.72 -0.92 6.91
N ALA A 251 8.80 -1.54 6.17
CA ALA A 251 7.49 -1.90 6.71
C ALA A 251 7.58 -3.17 7.57
N SER A 252 6.86 -3.21 8.70
CA SER A 252 6.75 -4.40 9.56
C SER A 252 5.63 -5.35 9.11
N ALA A 253 4.62 -4.82 8.44
CA ALA A 253 3.50 -5.55 7.85
C ALA A 253 2.95 -4.75 6.66
N VAL A 254 2.03 -5.35 5.90
CA VAL A 254 1.54 -4.75 4.66
C VAL A 254 0.02 -4.89 4.50
N GLN A 255 -0.59 -3.89 3.86
CA GLN A 255 -2.00 -3.92 3.50
C GLN A 255 -2.17 -3.94 1.98
N MET A 256 -3.16 -4.71 1.50
CA MET A 256 -3.55 -4.78 0.09
C MET A 256 -5.07 -4.58 -0.06
N LEU A 257 -5.50 -3.91 -1.13
CA LEU A 257 -6.91 -3.78 -1.50
C LEU A 257 -7.10 -3.84 -3.01
N SER A 258 -6.59 -2.85 -3.73
CA SER A 258 -6.86 -2.62 -5.15
C SER A 258 -6.49 -3.81 -6.04
N ALA A 259 -5.40 -4.50 -5.74
CA ALA A 259 -5.01 -5.69 -6.51
C ALA A 259 -6.02 -6.83 -6.34
N ALA A 260 -6.58 -7.02 -5.15
CA ALA A 260 -7.63 -8.01 -4.91
C ALA A 260 -8.95 -7.61 -5.60
N MET A 261 -9.27 -6.32 -5.70
CA MET A 261 -10.42 -5.85 -6.47
C MET A 261 -10.24 -6.05 -7.98
N LEU A 262 -9.02 -5.92 -8.49
CA LEU A 262 -8.71 -6.08 -9.93
C LEU A 262 -8.55 -7.54 -10.37
N LYS A 263 -8.07 -8.42 -9.48
CA LYS A 263 -7.66 -9.80 -9.83
C LYS A 263 -8.47 -10.89 -9.13
N GLY A 264 -9.29 -10.54 -8.15
CA GLY A 264 -10.04 -11.48 -7.31
C GLY A 264 -9.56 -11.51 -5.86
N LYS A 265 -10.49 -11.80 -4.93
CA LYS A 265 -10.23 -11.83 -3.48
C LYS A 265 -9.28 -12.96 -3.07
N ASP A 266 -9.27 -14.06 -3.79
CA ASP A 266 -8.37 -15.21 -3.64
C ASP A 266 -6.89 -14.84 -3.80
N LEU A 267 -6.59 -13.64 -4.33
CA LEU A 267 -5.23 -13.12 -4.39
C LEU A 267 -4.56 -13.06 -3.00
N TYR A 268 -5.29 -12.79 -1.92
CA TYR A 268 -4.72 -12.82 -0.56
C TYR A 268 -4.12 -14.18 -0.24
N GLU A 269 -4.90 -15.25 -0.39
CA GLU A 269 -4.45 -16.62 -0.14
C GLU A 269 -3.28 -17.00 -1.05
N LYS A 270 -3.38 -16.66 -2.33
CA LYS A 270 -2.34 -16.92 -3.31
C LYS A 270 -1.01 -16.27 -2.90
N LEU A 271 -1.02 -15.00 -2.53
CA LEU A 271 0.21 -14.29 -2.14
C LEU A 271 0.82 -14.85 -0.85
N ILE A 272 -0.01 -15.21 0.13
CA ILE A 272 0.47 -15.84 1.37
C ILE A 272 1.13 -17.20 1.07
N LYS A 273 0.54 -18.02 0.19
CA LYS A 273 1.12 -19.30 -0.24
C LYS A 273 2.39 -19.14 -1.08
N GLU A 274 2.51 -18.08 -1.87
CA GLU A 274 3.68 -17.79 -2.70
C GLU A 274 4.84 -17.15 -1.91
N LEU A 275 4.55 -16.45 -0.81
CA LEU A 275 5.53 -15.68 -0.05
C LEU A 275 6.75 -16.51 0.43
N PRO A 276 6.60 -17.75 0.94
CA PRO A 276 7.76 -18.58 1.32
C PRO A 276 8.72 -18.86 0.16
N LYS A 277 8.17 -19.10 -1.03
CA LYS A 277 8.96 -19.34 -2.24
C LYS A 277 9.67 -18.07 -2.71
N ALA A 278 8.98 -16.93 -2.64
CA ALA A 278 9.54 -15.63 -3.00
C ALA A 278 10.67 -15.23 -2.05
N LEU A 279 10.49 -15.36 -0.73
CA LEU A 279 11.55 -15.12 0.26
C LEU A 279 12.78 -15.96 -0.02
N LYS A 280 12.61 -17.28 -0.21
CA LYS A 280 13.72 -18.19 -0.53
C LYS A 280 14.44 -17.80 -1.82
N LYS A 281 13.70 -17.43 -2.86
CA LYS A 281 14.25 -16.97 -4.15
C LYS A 281 15.17 -15.76 -3.99
N HIS A 282 14.87 -14.89 -3.03
CA HIS A 282 15.63 -13.68 -2.73
C HIS A 282 16.62 -13.84 -1.56
N GLY A 283 16.85 -15.08 -1.08
CA GLY A 283 17.87 -15.39 -0.08
C GLY A 283 17.43 -15.26 1.37
N PHE A 284 16.14 -15.02 1.64
CA PHE A 284 15.61 -14.89 3.00
C PHE A 284 15.02 -16.20 3.53
N ASN A 285 15.21 -16.45 4.82
CA ASN A 285 14.68 -17.63 5.53
C ASN A 285 13.40 -17.31 6.34
N SER A 286 13.10 -16.04 6.54
CA SER A 286 11.90 -15.58 7.26
C SER A 286 11.49 -14.17 6.84
N VAL A 287 10.28 -13.75 7.21
CA VAL A 287 9.80 -12.36 7.10
C VAL A 287 10.63 -11.43 7.99
N GLU A 288 10.99 -11.88 9.19
CA GLU A 288 11.81 -11.11 10.12
C GLU A 288 13.20 -10.79 9.55
N GLU A 289 13.81 -11.75 8.85
CA GLU A 289 15.09 -11.54 8.18
C GLU A 289 14.99 -10.44 7.10
N ALA A 290 13.92 -10.46 6.29
CA ALA A 290 13.69 -9.41 5.29
C ALA A 290 13.38 -8.02 5.90
N ILE A 291 12.71 -7.95 7.07
CA ILE A 291 12.44 -6.70 7.78
C ILE A 291 13.75 -6.10 8.34
N ASN A 292 14.66 -6.95 8.81
CA ASN A 292 15.90 -6.54 9.45
C ASN A 292 17.05 -6.32 8.47
N GLU A 293 16.85 -6.63 7.18
CA GLU A 293 17.85 -6.40 6.13
C GLU A 293 17.99 -4.90 5.87
N GLU A 294 19.22 -4.42 5.83
CA GLU A 294 19.51 -3.03 5.51
C GLU A 294 19.49 -2.82 4.00
N LEU A 295 18.54 -2.00 3.53
CA LEU A 295 18.45 -1.65 2.13
C LEU A 295 19.60 -0.71 1.73
N SER A 296 20.57 -1.23 0.98
CA SER A 296 21.66 -0.41 0.46
C SER A 296 21.17 0.50 -0.67
N ILE A 297 21.53 1.77 -0.60
CA ILE A 297 21.48 2.65 -1.76
C ILE A 297 22.73 2.37 -2.56
N GLY A 298 22.62 1.66 -3.69
CA GLY A 298 23.76 1.29 -4.53
C GLY A 298 24.68 2.47 -4.84
N GLN A 299 25.89 2.18 -5.26
CA GLN A 299 26.84 3.24 -5.64
C GLN A 299 26.28 4.04 -6.82
N VAL A 300 26.22 5.36 -6.67
CA VAL A 300 25.91 6.26 -7.76
C VAL A 300 27.07 6.22 -8.75
N LYS A 301 26.80 5.77 -9.97
CA LYS A 301 27.79 5.71 -11.07
C LYS A 301 27.48 6.82 -12.06
N TYR A 302 28.50 7.60 -12.41
CA TYR A 302 28.38 8.64 -13.43
C TYR A 302 28.89 8.16 -14.79
N GLU A 303 29.79 7.17 -14.79
CA GLU A 303 30.29 6.56 -16.03
C GLU A 303 29.24 5.61 -16.61
N PRO A 304 28.94 5.70 -17.91
CA PRO A 304 27.90 4.89 -18.51
C PRO A 304 28.28 3.41 -18.55
N GLN A 305 27.37 2.55 -18.10
CA GLN A 305 27.43 1.12 -18.36
C GLN A 305 26.55 0.81 -19.57
N TYR A 306 27.11 0.13 -20.56
CA TYR A 306 26.39 -0.21 -21.78
C TYR A 306 25.70 -1.57 -21.67
N PRO A 307 24.46 -1.67 -22.19
CA PRO A 307 23.73 -2.94 -22.16
C PRO A 307 24.39 -3.98 -23.04
N LEU A 308 24.38 -5.23 -22.56
CA LEU A 308 24.77 -6.42 -23.31
C LEU A 308 23.52 -7.22 -23.67
N ILE A 309 23.62 -8.06 -24.71
CA ILE A 309 22.50 -8.86 -25.21
C ILE A 309 22.85 -10.34 -25.15
N ASN A 310 22.05 -11.10 -24.41
CA ASN A 310 22.03 -12.54 -24.49
C ASN A 310 21.21 -12.97 -25.71
N LYS A 311 21.88 -13.47 -26.75
CA LYS A 311 21.25 -13.84 -28.03
C LYS A 311 20.28 -14.99 -27.89
N ASP A 312 20.53 -15.95 -26.98
CA ASP A 312 19.70 -17.12 -26.78
C ASP A 312 18.36 -16.78 -26.14
N LYS A 313 18.31 -15.70 -25.33
CA LYS A 313 17.09 -15.18 -24.71
C LYS A 313 16.36 -14.14 -25.58
N CYS A 314 17.04 -13.58 -26.58
CA CYS A 314 16.48 -12.50 -27.37
C CYS A 314 15.45 -13.03 -28.38
N THR A 315 14.20 -12.57 -28.24
CA THR A 315 13.10 -12.93 -29.15
C THR A 315 12.99 -11.98 -30.36
N SER A 316 13.91 -11.08 -30.55
CA SER A 316 13.90 -10.06 -31.62
C SER A 316 12.61 -9.23 -31.71
N CYS A 317 11.92 -9.03 -30.59
CA CYS A 317 10.64 -8.29 -30.53
C CYS A 317 10.79 -6.79 -30.80
N ARG A 318 12.00 -6.26 -30.87
CA ARG A 318 12.36 -4.87 -31.18
C ARG A 318 11.79 -3.81 -30.20
N LEU A 319 11.30 -4.23 -29.04
CA LEU A 319 10.80 -3.27 -28.05
C LEU A 319 11.88 -2.33 -27.54
N CYS A 320 13.12 -2.83 -27.36
CA CYS A 320 14.28 -2.02 -26.94
C CYS A 320 14.65 -0.96 -27.97
N GLU A 321 14.60 -1.27 -29.26
CA GLU A 321 14.82 -0.32 -30.35
C GLU A 321 13.76 0.79 -30.35
N LYS A 322 12.47 0.39 -30.31
CA LYS A 322 11.34 1.33 -30.28
C LYS A 322 11.31 2.22 -29.04
N ALA A 323 11.81 1.71 -27.91
CA ALA A 323 11.79 2.43 -26.63
C ALA A 323 13.05 3.27 -26.40
N CYS A 324 14.12 3.13 -27.18
CA CYS A 324 15.38 3.83 -26.95
C CYS A 324 15.24 5.33 -27.18
N PRO A 325 15.37 6.19 -26.15
CA PRO A 325 15.23 7.64 -26.32
C PRO A 325 16.45 8.28 -26.97
N TYR A 326 17.56 7.55 -27.11
CA TYR A 326 18.81 8.00 -27.72
C TYR A 326 19.04 7.41 -29.10
N PHE A 327 18.11 6.63 -29.65
CA PHE A 327 18.17 5.97 -30.95
C PHE A 327 19.45 5.14 -31.15
N ALA A 328 20.02 4.65 -30.06
CA ALA A 328 21.26 3.89 -30.03
C ALA A 328 21.06 2.38 -30.27
N ILE A 329 19.84 1.92 -30.52
CA ILE A 329 19.52 0.52 -30.72
C ILE A 329 18.86 0.34 -32.09
N THR A 330 19.38 -0.58 -32.89
CA THR A 330 18.86 -0.91 -34.23
C THR A 330 18.72 -2.43 -34.37
N SER A 331 17.77 -2.85 -35.22
CA SER A 331 17.60 -4.25 -35.59
C SER A 331 18.07 -4.42 -37.04
N ILE A 332 19.12 -5.20 -37.26
CA ILE A 332 19.67 -5.54 -38.57
C ILE A 332 19.64 -7.06 -38.68
N ASP A 333 19.02 -7.61 -39.72
CA ASP A 333 18.89 -9.06 -39.94
C ASP A 333 18.34 -9.82 -38.70
N ASN A 334 17.29 -9.26 -38.10
CA ASN A 334 16.69 -9.74 -36.86
C ASN A 334 17.65 -9.79 -35.63
N GLN A 335 18.82 -9.18 -35.73
CA GLN A 335 19.74 -9.05 -34.61
C GLN A 335 19.71 -7.62 -34.07
N ILE A 336 19.58 -7.52 -32.75
CA ILE A 336 19.64 -6.22 -32.07
C ILE A 336 21.11 -5.80 -31.93
N LYS A 337 21.42 -4.60 -32.40
CA LYS A 337 22.74 -3.99 -32.26
C LYS A 337 22.63 -2.71 -31.44
N ILE A 338 23.63 -2.47 -30.59
CA ILE A 338 23.72 -1.28 -29.72
C ILE A 338 24.92 -0.47 -30.17
N ASP A 339 24.64 0.77 -30.51
CA ASP A 339 25.69 1.76 -30.81
C ASP A 339 26.12 2.46 -29.50
N THR A 340 27.29 2.07 -28.99
CA THR A 340 27.80 2.59 -27.71
C THR A 340 28.21 4.08 -27.82
N LYS A 341 28.40 4.65 -29.02
CA LYS A 341 28.68 6.09 -29.19
C LYS A 341 27.45 6.95 -28.91
N ASN A 342 26.28 6.44 -29.25
CA ASN A 342 25.00 7.12 -29.04
C ASN A 342 24.28 6.63 -27.76
N CYS A 343 24.70 5.51 -27.16
CA CYS A 343 24.08 4.97 -25.97
C CYS A 343 24.45 5.79 -24.73
N PHE A 344 23.43 6.27 -24.00
CA PHE A 344 23.61 7.00 -22.75
C PHE A 344 23.80 6.11 -21.52
N GLY A 345 23.55 4.80 -21.63
CA GLY A 345 23.58 3.89 -20.47
C GLY A 345 22.37 4.05 -19.51
N CYS A 346 21.21 4.50 -20.00
CA CYS A 346 20.06 4.85 -19.17
C CYS A 346 19.27 3.67 -18.59
N GLY A 347 19.52 2.41 -19.03
CA GLY A 347 18.87 1.21 -18.53
C GLY A 347 17.45 0.92 -19.04
N LEU A 348 16.80 1.83 -19.80
CA LEU A 348 15.41 1.64 -20.23
C LEU A 348 15.20 0.36 -21.05
N CYS A 349 16.14 0.02 -21.94
CA CYS A 349 16.07 -1.19 -22.75
C CYS A 349 16.14 -2.47 -21.91
N GLU A 350 16.94 -2.50 -20.85
CA GLU A 350 17.06 -3.62 -19.93
C GLU A 350 15.77 -3.82 -19.12
N SER A 351 15.27 -2.76 -18.47
CA SER A 351 14.04 -2.79 -17.67
C SER A 351 12.79 -3.13 -18.48
N ARG A 352 12.77 -2.82 -19.78
CA ARG A 352 11.64 -3.07 -20.69
C ARG A 352 11.73 -4.41 -21.43
N CYS A 353 12.84 -5.15 -21.34
CA CYS A 353 13.02 -6.39 -22.06
C CYS A 353 12.14 -7.52 -21.49
N PRO A 354 11.12 -8.02 -22.22
CA PRO A 354 10.19 -9.01 -21.68
C PRO A 354 10.84 -10.40 -21.48
N SER A 355 11.87 -10.72 -22.28
CA SER A 355 12.62 -11.97 -22.18
C SER A 355 13.86 -11.87 -21.29
N LYS A 356 14.11 -10.69 -20.65
CA LYS A 356 15.32 -10.42 -19.86
C LYS A 356 16.62 -10.78 -20.60
N ALA A 357 16.63 -10.51 -21.91
CA ALA A 357 17.78 -10.75 -22.77
C ALA A 357 18.81 -9.62 -22.71
N ILE A 358 18.44 -8.43 -22.23
CA ILE A 358 19.33 -7.28 -22.07
C ILE A 358 19.74 -7.18 -20.61
N TYR A 359 21.02 -6.93 -20.33
CA TYR A 359 21.62 -6.93 -19.00
C TYR A 359 22.86 -6.03 -18.94
N ASN A 360 23.45 -5.83 -17.75
CA ASN A 360 24.70 -5.10 -17.47
C ASN A 360 24.55 -3.58 -17.24
N VAL A 361 23.35 -3.02 -17.23
CA VAL A 361 23.19 -1.58 -16.90
C VAL A 361 22.83 -1.41 -15.42
N PHE A 362 22.00 -2.29 -14.87
CA PHE A 362 21.60 -2.31 -13.46
C PHE A 362 22.47 -3.20 -12.59
#